data_d4a48490ccd3ebb45f73cd408c362971
#
_entry.id   d4a48490ccd3ebb45f73cd408c362971
#
_cell.length_a   1.000
_cell.length_b   1.000
_cell.length_c   1.000
_cell.angle_alpha   90.00
_cell.angle_beta   90.00
_cell.angle_gamma   90.00
#
_symmetry.space_group_name_H-M   'P 1'
#
loop_
_entity.id
_entity.type
_entity.pdbx_description
1 polymer ?
#
loop_
_entity_poly.entity_id
_entity_poly.type
_entity_poly.pdbx_seq_one_letter_code
_entity_poly.pdbx_strand_id
1 'polypeptide(L)'
;MMSIKIRVRIAASLTVMALATTLAIAQTPATPASSLDTLVRAEITPFKGKVYLFAKNLDTGAIYSFNGDERVRTASTIKIAVMIEAFTRVAEGRAKWTDELVLTKAARYGGSGVLPELADGLRLTLRDCVNLMMVVSDNTATNMVLDYLTTDAVNARMSALGYKNTRIMRRIGGGGESKEGKEPDNKRFGLGATTPHEMVQILEKLEAGEIVNKPAAKEMIDLMKREQARYAIGRTIPDVPMASKYGALDRLRSCVAIVYSKHGKIAIAITVDEMPAVIWSVDNPGYLLMSRLAIALLEGLQSAQ
;
A
#
# COMPACT_ATOMS: atom_id res chain seq x y z
N MET A 1 -99.65 36.94 -8.08
CA MET A 1 -98.67 37.54 -7.11
C MET A 1 -97.51 36.58 -6.96
N MET A 2 -96.38 36.87 -7.61
CA MET A 2 -95.22 36.00 -7.73
C MET A 2 -94.13 36.56 -6.84
N SER A 3 -93.75 35.82 -5.84
CA SER A 3 -92.66 36.17 -4.88
C SER A 3 -91.35 35.60 -5.35
N ILE A 4 -90.41 36.48 -5.69
CA ILE A 4 -89.07 36.14 -6.11
C ILE A 4 -88.19 36.08 -4.84
N LYS A 5 -87.62 34.88 -4.53
CA LYS A 5 -86.59 34.68 -3.46
C LYS A 5 -85.24 34.83 -4.10
N ILE A 6 -84.49 35.88 -3.74
CA ILE A 6 -83.07 36.08 -4.06
C ILE A 6 -82.27 35.29 -3.09
N ARG A 7 -81.42 34.33 -3.57
CA ARG A 7 -80.42 33.63 -2.80
C ARG A 7 -79.08 34.35 -3.01
N VAL A 8 -78.59 34.95 -1.96
CA VAL A 8 -77.18 35.44 -1.85
C VAL A 8 -76.29 34.29 -1.59
N ARG A 9 -75.30 34.00 -2.44
CA ARG A 9 -74.22 33.10 -2.23
C ARG A 9 -73.02 33.89 -1.69
N ILE A 10 -72.66 33.63 -0.44
CA ILE A 10 -71.41 34.13 0.16
C ILE A 10 -70.30 33.15 -0.23
N ALA A 11 -69.34 33.58 -1.03
CA ALA A 11 -68.15 32.85 -1.33
C ALA A 11 -67.09 33.15 -0.25
N ALA A 12 -66.79 32.18 0.56
CA ALA A 12 -65.69 32.28 1.51
C ALA A 12 -64.36 31.86 0.81
N SER A 13 -63.52 32.84 0.56
CA SER A 13 -62.14 32.58 0.08
C SER A 13 -61.27 32.16 1.24
N LEU A 14 -60.86 30.87 1.29
CA LEU A 14 -59.82 30.39 2.17
C LEU A 14 -58.44 30.69 1.53
N THR A 15 -57.72 31.65 2.07
CA THR A 15 -56.31 31.88 1.74
C THR A 15 -55.46 30.90 2.54
N VAL A 16 -54.95 29.87 1.87
CA VAL A 16 -53.98 28.95 2.47
C VAL A 16 -52.61 29.60 2.40
N MET A 17 -52.09 30.05 3.55
CA MET A 17 -50.75 30.58 3.71
C MET A 17 -49.80 29.39 3.86
N ALA A 18 -49.10 29.00 2.78
CA ALA A 18 -48.08 28.00 2.80
C ALA A 18 -46.81 28.56 3.50
N LEU A 19 -46.57 28.10 4.73
CA LEU A 19 -45.31 28.34 5.46
C LEU A 19 -44.26 27.45 4.85
N ALA A 20 -43.39 28.01 3.98
CA ALA A 20 -42.20 27.33 3.49
C ALA A 20 -41.13 27.34 4.60
N THR A 21 -41.03 26.25 5.36
CA THR A 21 -39.92 26.02 6.24
C THR A 21 -38.70 25.61 5.39
N THR A 22 -37.82 26.52 5.14
CA THR A 22 -36.49 26.23 4.59
C THR A 22 -35.68 25.46 5.65
N LEU A 23 -35.54 24.14 5.50
CA LEU A 23 -34.53 23.38 6.19
C LEU A 23 -33.18 23.89 5.71
N ALA A 24 -32.51 24.67 6.54
CA ALA A 24 -31.08 24.93 6.38
C ALA A 24 -30.36 23.62 6.68
N ILE A 25 -29.93 22.91 5.63
CA ILE A 25 -28.97 21.81 5.76
C ILE A 25 -27.69 22.48 6.24
N ALA A 26 -27.38 22.33 7.52
CA ALA A 26 -26.09 22.69 8.06
C ALA A 26 -25.04 21.85 7.31
N GLN A 27 -24.34 22.46 6.38
CA GLN A 27 -23.14 21.87 5.78
C GLN A 27 -22.13 21.72 6.92
N THR A 28 -21.88 20.47 7.32
CA THR A 28 -20.74 20.13 8.16
C THR A 28 -19.52 20.77 7.53
N PRO A 29 -18.71 21.57 8.24
CA PRO A 29 -17.51 22.14 7.67
C PRO A 29 -16.62 20.98 7.23
N ALA A 30 -16.42 20.82 5.93
CA ALA A 30 -15.39 19.95 5.40
C ALA A 30 -14.08 20.36 6.05
N THR A 31 -13.48 19.49 6.85
CA THR A 31 -12.11 19.68 7.37
C THR A 31 -11.24 20.04 6.17
N PRO A 32 -10.53 21.16 6.20
CA PRO A 32 -10.00 21.69 4.96
C PRO A 32 -8.93 20.73 4.42
N ALA A 33 -9.21 20.11 3.29
CA ALA A 33 -8.20 19.47 2.44
C ALA A 33 -6.99 20.42 2.21
N SER A 34 -7.20 21.72 2.36
CA SER A 34 -6.19 22.77 2.34
C SER A 34 -5.14 22.64 3.45
N SER A 35 -5.47 22.14 4.66
CA SER A 35 -4.49 22.08 5.74
C SER A 35 -3.54 20.89 5.59
N LEU A 36 -4.03 19.69 5.24
CA LEU A 36 -3.20 18.51 5.03
C LEU A 36 -2.30 18.69 3.80
N ASP A 37 -2.84 19.17 2.67
CA ASP A 37 -2.04 19.43 1.48
C ASP A 37 -0.94 20.47 1.74
N THR A 38 -1.25 21.51 2.52
CA THR A 38 -0.24 22.52 2.91
C THR A 38 0.88 21.90 3.76
N LEU A 39 0.53 21.06 4.75
CA LEU A 39 1.51 20.38 5.60
C LEU A 39 2.38 19.42 4.79
N VAL A 40 1.76 18.59 3.95
CA VAL A 40 2.51 17.64 3.12
C VAL A 40 3.42 18.34 2.13
N ARG A 41 2.96 19.41 1.46
CA ARG A 41 3.79 20.18 0.53
C ARG A 41 4.93 20.91 1.23
N ALA A 42 4.73 21.42 2.45
CA ALA A 42 5.79 22.03 3.24
C ALA A 42 6.94 21.04 3.53
N GLU A 43 6.64 19.77 3.76
CA GLU A 43 7.63 18.72 3.94
C GLU A 43 8.30 18.30 2.62
N ILE A 44 7.55 18.24 1.52
CA ILE A 44 8.06 17.79 0.22
C ILE A 44 8.90 18.86 -0.48
N THR A 45 8.51 20.14 -0.40
CA THR A 45 9.15 21.24 -1.15
C THR A 45 10.67 21.34 -0.96
N PRO A 46 11.23 21.22 0.26
CA PRO A 46 12.69 21.27 0.46
C PRO A 46 13.40 19.97 0.05
N PHE A 47 12.67 18.89 -0.22
CA PHE A 47 13.27 17.60 -0.51
C PHE A 47 13.87 17.55 -1.93
N LYS A 48 15.12 17.11 -2.01
CA LYS A 48 15.81 16.95 -3.29
C LYS A 48 15.63 15.51 -3.82
N GLY A 49 14.65 15.34 -4.68
CA GLY A 49 14.25 14.06 -5.26
C GLY A 49 12.79 14.12 -5.70
N LYS A 50 12.28 12.99 -6.18
CA LYS A 50 10.87 12.83 -6.55
C LYS A 50 10.12 12.14 -5.42
N VAL A 51 8.89 12.58 -5.15
CA VAL A 51 8.03 12.03 -4.10
C VAL A 51 6.73 11.55 -4.72
N TYR A 52 6.31 10.38 -4.31
CA TYR A 52 5.09 9.71 -4.73
C TYR A 52 4.40 9.15 -3.50
N LEU A 53 3.15 9.50 -3.29
CA LEU A 53 2.43 9.22 -2.05
C LEU A 53 0.96 8.96 -2.32
N PHE A 54 0.44 7.90 -1.73
CA PHE A 54 -1.00 7.68 -1.58
C PHE A 54 -1.27 7.18 -0.17
N ALA A 55 -2.31 7.72 0.46
CA ALA A 55 -2.75 7.29 1.78
C ALA A 55 -4.27 7.25 1.85
N LYS A 56 -4.81 6.29 2.61
CA LYS A 56 -6.23 6.11 2.83
C LYS A 56 -6.50 5.71 4.27
N ASN A 57 -7.41 6.40 4.92
CA ASN A 57 -8.01 5.91 6.15
C ASN A 57 -9.03 4.82 5.79
N LEU A 58 -8.77 3.58 6.20
CA LEU A 58 -9.58 2.42 5.83
C LEU A 58 -10.94 2.37 6.55
N ASP A 59 -11.08 3.10 7.65
CA ASP A 59 -12.31 3.13 8.43
C ASP A 59 -13.27 4.23 7.92
N THR A 60 -12.75 5.35 7.41
CA THR A 60 -13.56 6.50 6.94
C THR A 60 -13.61 6.64 5.43
N GLY A 61 -12.64 6.06 4.71
CA GLY A 61 -12.46 6.24 3.28
C GLY A 61 -11.74 7.54 2.89
N ALA A 62 -11.34 8.40 3.84
CA ALA A 62 -10.62 9.63 3.54
C ALA A 62 -9.28 9.33 2.85
N ILE A 63 -8.94 10.09 1.81
CA ILE A 63 -7.78 9.85 0.94
C ILE A 63 -6.91 11.11 0.86
N TYR A 64 -5.60 10.90 0.76
CA TYR A 64 -4.65 11.90 0.31
C TYR A 64 -3.73 11.30 -0.77
N SER A 65 -3.48 12.05 -1.85
CA SER A 65 -2.64 11.63 -2.97
C SER A 65 -1.71 12.76 -3.43
N PHE A 66 -0.44 12.42 -3.62
CA PHE A 66 0.55 13.28 -4.26
C PHE A 66 1.35 12.42 -5.26
N ASN A 67 1.10 12.60 -6.56
CA ASN A 67 1.64 11.74 -7.63
C ASN A 67 1.32 10.24 -7.42
N GLY A 68 0.19 9.93 -6.77
CA GLY A 68 -0.10 8.57 -6.28
C GLY A 68 -0.40 7.55 -7.38
N ASP A 69 -0.76 7.99 -8.57
CA ASP A 69 -1.05 7.13 -9.73
C ASP A 69 0.14 6.96 -10.69
N GLU A 70 1.26 7.62 -10.44
CA GLU A 70 2.45 7.46 -11.24
C GLU A 70 3.16 6.13 -10.96
N ARG A 71 3.64 5.47 -12.02
CA ARG A 71 4.41 4.22 -11.90
C ARG A 71 5.80 4.49 -11.33
N VAL A 72 6.10 3.82 -10.23
CA VAL A 72 7.36 3.94 -9.49
C VAL A 72 8.09 2.62 -9.39
N ARG A 73 9.40 2.68 -9.15
CA ARG A 73 10.20 1.51 -8.77
C ARG A 73 9.82 1.05 -7.37
N THR A 74 9.69 -0.25 -7.18
CA THR A 74 9.23 -0.82 -5.91
C THR A 74 10.36 -1.08 -4.91
N ALA A 75 11.57 -1.39 -5.39
CA ALA A 75 12.52 -2.11 -4.55
C ALA A 75 11.85 -3.33 -3.89
N SER A 76 12.11 -3.58 -2.60
CA SER A 76 11.56 -4.76 -1.90
C SER A 76 10.07 -4.68 -1.53
N THR A 77 9.36 -3.59 -1.79
CA THR A 77 7.90 -3.57 -1.55
C THR A 77 7.14 -4.50 -2.49
N ILE A 78 7.72 -4.87 -3.65
CA ILE A 78 7.16 -5.88 -4.55
C ILE A 78 7.05 -7.28 -3.93
N LYS A 79 7.79 -7.56 -2.84
CA LYS A 79 7.73 -8.84 -2.11
C LYS A 79 6.34 -9.13 -1.55
N ILE A 80 5.50 -8.10 -1.38
CA ILE A 80 4.07 -8.28 -1.05
C ILE A 80 3.36 -9.06 -2.17
N ALA A 81 3.58 -8.73 -3.43
CA ALA A 81 2.99 -9.47 -4.54
C ALA A 81 3.49 -10.93 -4.62
N VAL A 82 4.78 -11.16 -4.31
CA VAL A 82 5.36 -12.51 -4.23
C VAL A 82 4.74 -13.30 -3.10
N MET A 83 4.58 -12.68 -1.92
CA MET A 83 3.90 -13.28 -0.76
C MET A 83 2.45 -13.67 -1.12
N ILE A 84 1.69 -12.80 -1.76
CA ILE A 84 0.31 -13.07 -2.18
C ILE A 84 0.24 -14.29 -3.10
N GLU A 85 1.12 -14.42 -4.10
CA GLU A 85 1.13 -15.61 -4.97
C GLU A 85 1.49 -16.88 -4.20
N ALA A 86 2.45 -16.83 -3.25
CA ALA A 86 2.79 -17.99 -2.43
C ALA A 86 1.58 -18.46 -1.61
N PHE A 87 0.91 -17.55 -0.90
CA PHE A 87 -0.29 -17.86 -0.11
C PHE A 87 -1.43 -18.36 -0.99
N THR A 88 -1.60 -17.79 -2.18
CA THR A 88 -2.64 -18.22 -3.12
C THR A 88 -2.39 -19.65 -3.59
N ARG A 89 -1.16 -20.00 -4.00
CA ARG A 89 -0.85 -21.38 -4.42
C ARG A 89 -1.09 -22.40 -3.33
N VAL A 90 -0.74 -22.05 -2.10
CA VAL A 90 -1.01 -22.96 -0.97
C VAL A 90 -2.50 -23.14 -0.73
N ALA A 91 -3.27 -22.05 -0.76
CA ALA A 91 -4.73 -22.11 -0.60
C ALA A 91 -5.43 -22.89 -1.74
N GLU A 92 -4.88 -22.81 -2.95
CA GLU A 92 -5.35 -23.57 -4.13
C GLU A 92 -4.82 -25.02 -4.18
N GLY A 93 -4.02 -25.48 -3.21
CA GLY A 93 -3.43 -26.81 -3.16
C GLY A 93 -2.34 -27.07 -4.20
N ARG A 94 -1.84 -26.02 -4.86
CA ARG A 94 -0.76 -26.08 -5.88
C ARG A 94 0.65 -25.98 -5.29
N ALA A 95 0.75 -25.73 -4.00
CA ALA A 95 1.98 -25.73 -3.20
C ALA A 95 1.66 -26.11 -1.76
N LYS A 96 2.68 -26.51 -1.00
CA LYS A 96 2.59 -26.77 0.44
C LYS A 96 3.58 -25.90 1.16
N TRP A 97 3.24 -25.41 2.35
CA TRP A 97 4.16 -24.67 3.18
C TRP A 97 5.44 -25.47 3.54
N THR A 98 5.33 -26.81 3.51
CA THR A 98 6.42 -27.74 3.78
C THR A 98 7.26 -28.10 2.55
N ASP A 99 6.94 -27.55 1.35
CA ASP A 99 7.77 -27.79 0.16
C ASP A 99 9.18 -27.26 0.39
N GLU A 100 10.17 -28.11 0.13
CA GLU A 100 11.58 -27.79 0.35
C GLU A 100 12.18 -26.98 -0.78
N LEU A 101 12.82 -25.88 -0.45
CA LEU A 101 13.64 -25.06 -1.32
C LEU A 101 15.10 -25.19 -0.92
N VAL A 102 15.97 -25.43 -1.89
CA VAL A 102 17.41 -25.61 -1.64
C VAL A 102 18.15 -24.31 -1.91
N LEU A 103 18.92 -23.86 -0.91
CA LEU A 103 19.83 -22.72 -1.08
C LEU A 103 20.95 -23.09 -2.05
N THR A 104 20.96 -22.44 -3.21
CA THR A 104 21.98 -22.63 -4.23
C THR A 104 22.84 -21.38 -4.41
N LYS A 105 24.03 -21.54 -4.92
CA LYS A 105 24.89 -20.41 -5.29
C LYS A 105 24.21 -19.45 -6.27
N ALA A 106 23.37 -19.96 -7.16
CA ALA A 106 22.65 -19.16 -8.15
C ALA A 106 21.52 -18.28 -7.54
N ALA A 107 20.93 -18.71 -6.41
CA ALA A 107 19.90 -17.95 -5.70
C ALA A 107 20.50 -16.85 -4.82
N ARG A 108 21.77 -16.98 -4.46
CA ARG A 108 22.44 -16.14 -3.47
C ARG A 108 22.59 -14.70 -3.95
N TYR A 109 22.11 -13.76 -3.15
CA TYR A 109 22.25 -12.33 -3.39
C TYR A 109 22.27 -11.54 -2.08
N GLY A 110 23.31 -10.79 -1.84
CA GLY A 110 23.50 -9.99 -0.63
C GLY A 110 22.63 -8.73 -0.54
N GLY A 111 23.00 -7.84 0.35
CA GLY A 111 22.39 -6.51 0.56
C GLY A 111 21.23 -6.50 1.56
N SER A 112 20.55 -7.64 1.81
CA SER A 112 19.54 -7.76 2.87
C SER A 112 19.27 -9.23 3.19
N GLY A 113 19.02 -9.53 4.46
CA GLY A 113 18.76 -10.88 4.95
C GLY A 113 19.99 -11.59 5.49
N VAL A 114 19.87 -12.88 5.76
CA VAL A 114 20.90 -13.72 6.40
C VAL A 114 21.31 -14.92 5.54
N LEU A 115 20.49 -15.36 4.59
CA LEU A 115 20.79 -16.56 3.78
C LEU A 115 22.05 -16.43 2.92
N PRO A 116 22.49 -15.24 2.46
CA PRO A 116 23.75 -15.12 1.75
C PRO A 116 24.95 -15.66 2.53
N GLU A 117 24.89 -15.64 3.87
CA GLU A 117 25.99 -16.05 4.76
C GLU A 117 25.97 -17.54 5.12
N LEU A 118 24.91 -18.28 4.75
CA LEU A 118 24.75 -19.68 5.10
C LEU A 118 25.28 -20.60 4.01
N ALA A 119 25.55 -21.88 4.34
CA ALA A 119 26.13 -22.86 3.41
C ALA A 119 25.18 -23.23 2.26
N ASP A 120 25.75 -23.48 1.08
CA ASP A 120 25.03 -24.06 -0.05
C ASP A 120 24.48 -25.45 0.31
N GLY A 121 23.34 -25.82 -0.26
CA GLY A 121 22.66 -27.09 0.03
C GLY A 121 21.73 -27.04 1.23
N LEU A 122 21.70 -25.93 2.01
CA LEU A 122 20.73 -25.76 3.09
C LEU A 122 19.31 -25.89 2.54
N ARG A 123 18.50 -26.72 3.21
CA ARG A 123 17.09 -26.92 2.87
C ARG A 123 16.21 -26.10 3.80
N LEU A 124 15.34 -25.31 3.22
CA LEU A 124 14.36 -24.48 3.92
C LEU A 124 12.98 -24.79 3.36
N THR A 125 11.95 -24.67 4.18
CA THR A 125 10.58 -24.77 3.67
C THR A 125 10.18 -23.52 2.90
N LEU A 126 9.17 -23.61 2.02
CA LEU A 126 8.56 -22.44 1.39
C LEU A 126 8.13 -21.42 2.46
N ARG A 127 7.60 -21.90 3.59
CA ARG A 127 7.21 -21.07 4.73
C ARG A 127 8.38 -20.27 5.28
N ASP A 128 9.52 -20.90 5.51
CA ASP A 128 10.70 -20.24 6.06
C ASP A 128 11.22 -19.17 5.09
N CYS A 129 11.28 -19.50 3.80
CA CYS A 129 11.70 -18.54 2.77
C CYS A 129 10.77 -17.34 2.68
N VAL A 130 9.44 -17.53 2.73
CA VAL A 130 8.47 -16.41 2.74
C VAL A 130 8.60 -15.58 4.02
N ASN A 131 8.82 -16.22 5.18
CA ASN A 131 9.07 -15.50 6.43
C ASN A 131 10.32 -14.63 6.35
N LEU A 132 11.45 -15.17 5.90
CA LEU A 132 12.71 -14.42 5.75
C LEU A 132 12.57 -13.29 4.71
N MET A 133 11.91 -13.57 3.59
CA MET A 133 11.63 -12.57 2.56
C MET A 133 10.88 -11.35 3.11
N MET A 134 9.90 -11.57 3.99
CA MET A 134 9.06 -10.49 4.51
C MET A 134 9.65 -9.83 5.75
N VAL A 135 10.12 -10.61 6.74
CA VAL A 135 10.52 -10.10 8.07
C VAL A 135 11.86 -9.34 8.03
N VAL A 136 12.87 -9.93 7.40
CA VAL A 136 14.20 -9.31 7.25
C VAL A 136 14.51 -8.91 5.81
N SER A 137 13.52 -8.97 4.95
CA SER A 137 13.67 -8.63 3.53
C SER A 137 14.76 -9.42 2.81
N ASP A 138 14.98 -10.70 3.18
CA ASP A 138 16.05 -11.54 2.65
C ASP A 138 15.97 -11.66 1.12
N ASN A 139 17.05 -11.24 0.45
CA ASN A 139 17.12 -11.22 -1.00
C ASN A 139 17.31 -12.62 -1.59
N THR A 140 18.07 -13.46 -0.93
CA THR A 140 18.29 -14.86 -1.33
C THR A 140 17.01 -15.67 -1.16
N ALA A 141 16.31 -15.53 -0.03
CA ALA A 141 15.00 -16.14 0.18
C ALA A 141 14.00 -15.70 -0.91
N THR A 142 14.03 -14.41 -1.29
CA THR A 142 13.19 -13.90 -2.36
C THR A 142 13.47 -14.60 -3.69
N ASN A 143 14.76 -14.77 -4.04
CA ASN A 143 15.14 -15.49 -5.25
C ASN A 143 14.71 -16.95 -5.21
N MET A 144 14.90 -17.66 -4.08
CA MET A 144 14.46 -19.04 -3.92
C MET A 144 12.93 -19.17 -4.09
N VAL A 145 12.15 -18.24 -3.53
CA VAL A 145 10.70 -18.21 -3.71
C VAL A 145 10.33 -17.92 -5.17
N LEU A 146 11.02 -16.99 -5.84
CA LEU A 146 10.77 -16.66 -7.25
C LEU A 146 11.21 -17.78 -8.20
N ASP A 147 12.23 -18.56 -7.88
CA ASP A 147 12.61 -19.74 -8.64
C ASP A 147 11.53 -20.84 -8.55
N TYR A 148 10.84 -20.93 -7.42
CA TYR A 148 9.73 -21.85 -7.20
C TYR A 148 8.41 -21.36 -7.83
N LEU A 149 8.06 -20.07 -7.68
CA LEU A 149 6.80 -19.50 -8.14
C LEU A 149 6.82 -19.03 -9.60
N THR A 150 7.92 -18.50 -10.08
CA THR A 150 8.18 -17.69 -11.28
C THR A 150 7.65 -16.26 -11.23
N THR A 151 8.38 -15.35 -11.85
CA THR A 151 7.99 -13.93 -11.96
C THR A 151 6.71 -13.74 -12.77
N ASP A 152 6.52 -14.52 -13.84
CA ASP A 152 5.30 -14.46 -14.66
C ASP A 152 4.05 -14.89 -13.89
N ALA A 153 4.16 -15.87 -12.99
CA ALA A 153 3.02 -16.29 -12.17
C ALA A 153 2.62 -15.22 -11.16
N VAL A 154 3.59 -14.54 -10.53
CA VAL A 154 3.32 -13.39 -9.67
C VAL A 154 2.57 -12.29 -10.44
N ASN A 155 3.02 -11.97 -11.66
CA ASN A 155 2.37 -10.96 -12.50
C ASN A 155 0.97 -11.38 -12.94
N ALA A 156 0.78 -12.67 -13.30
CA ALA A 156 -0.54 -13.21 -13.63
C ALA A 156 -1.51 -13.10 -12.43
N ARG A 157 -1.03 -13.34 -11.21
CA ARG A 157 -1.82 -13.15 -9.98
C ARG A 157 -2.22 -11.70 -9.80
N MET A 158 -1.30 -10.76 -9.95
CA MET A 158 -1.61 -9.32 -9.84
C MET A 158 -2.65 -8.90 -10.90
N SER A 159 -2.54 -9.42 -12.13
CA SER A 159 -3.54 -9.17 -13.18
C SER A 159 -4.91 -9.74 -12.82
N ALA A 160 -4.98 -10.97 -12.30
CA ALA A 160 -6.23 -11.61 -11.89
C ALA A 160 -6.92 -10.85 -10.73
N LEU A 161 -6.15 -10.17 -9.88
CA LEU A 161 -6.66 -9.30 -8.81
C LEU A 161 -7.04 -7.89 -9.31
N GLY A 162 -6.84 -7.59 -10.60
CA GLY A 162 -7.18 -6.31 -11.23
C GLY A 162 -6.07 -5.24 -11.18
N TYR A 163 -4.89 -5.56 -10.63
CA TYR A 163 -3.75 -4.63 -10.56
C TYR A 163 -2.96 -4.64 -11.87
N LYS A 164 -2.87 -3.49 -12.54
CA LYS A 164 -2.22 -3.35 -13.84
C LYS A 164 -0.77 -2.85 -13.76
N ASN A 165 -0.44 -2.10 -12.73
CA ASN A 165 0.85 -1.44 -12.57
C ASN A 165 1.81 -2.19 -11.63
N THR A 166 1.27 -3.03 -10.73
CA THR A 166 2.09 -3.81 -9.80
C THR A 166 2.62 -5.05 -10.51
N ARG A 167 3.91 -4.98 -10.89
CA ARG A 167 4.59 -6.00 -11.69
C ARG A 167 5.99 -6.26 -11.15
N ILE A 168 6.34 -7.52 -11.01
CA ILE A 168 7.74 -7.93 -10.83
C ILE A 168 8.40 -8.10 -12.19
N MET A 169 9.59 -7.53 -12.36
CA MET A 169 10.28 -7.54 -13.64
C MET A 169 11.29 -8.68 -13.74
N ARG A 170 11.99 -8.99 -12.67
CA ARG A 170 13.06 -9.99 -12.65
C ARG A 170 13.39 -10.43 -11.22
N ARG A 171 14.31 -11.38 -11.08
CA ARG A 171 14.93 -11.72 -9.80
C ARG A 171 15.82 -10.58 -9.28
N ILE A 172 16.11 -10.62 -8.00
CA ILE A 172 17.09 -9.73 -7.38
C ILE A 172 18.48 -10.09 -7.89
N GLY A 173 19.23 -9.10 -8.34
CA GLY A 173 20.55 -9.31 -8.96
C GLY A 173 20.52 -9.57 -10.47
N GLY A 174 19.35 -9.88 -11.03
CA GLY A 174 19.17 -10.15 -12.47
C GLY A 174 18.77 -11.59 -12.75
N GLY A 175 18.42 -11.87 -14.00
CA GLY A 175 17.90 -13.15 -14.45
C GLY A 175 16.44 -13.37 -14.05
N GLY A 176 15.81 -14.42 -14.59
CA GLY A 176 14.42 -14.75 -14.32
C GLY A 176 13.43 -13.63 -14.70
N GLU A 177 13.73 -12.91 -15.79
CA GLU A 177 12.88 -11.82 -16.27
C GLU A 177 11.49 -12.34 -16.63
N SER A 178 10.47 -11.62 -16.13
CA SER A 178 9.10 -11.81 -16.58
C SER A 178 8.92 -11.34 -18.02
N LYS A 179 7.78 -11.65 -18.63
CA LYS A 179 7.42 -11.13 -19.95
C LYS A 179 7.49 -9.60 -19.96
N GLU A 180 6.89 -8.96 -18.95
CA GLU A 180 6.92 -7.49 -18.78
C GLU A 180 8.34 -6.97 -18.53
N GLY A 181 9.20 -7.74 -17.83
CA GLY A 181 10.59 -7.35 -17.56
C GLY A 181 11.48 -7.36 -18.80
N LYS A 182 11.11 -8.10 -19.84
CA LYS A 182 11.82 -8.12 -21.13
C LYS A 182 11.51 -6.89 -21.98
N GLU A 183 10.39 -6.21 -21.74
CA GLU A 183 10.00 -5.02 -22.48
C GLU A 183 10.98 -3.87 -22.20
N PRO A 184 11.51 -3.21 -23.25
CA PRO A 184 12.52 -2.16 -23.10
C PRO A 184 12.10 -1.04 -22.14
N ASP A 185 10.87 -0.57 -22.22
CA ASP A 185 10.33 0.52 -21.41
C ASP A 185 10.22 0.18 -19.92
N ASN A 186 10.17 -1.10 -19.58
CA ASN A 186 10.07 -1.57 -18.21
C ASN A 186 11.43 -1.78 -17.53
N LYS A 187 12.54 -1.80 -18.27
CA LYS A 187 13.90 -2.01 -17.71
C LYS A 187 14.27 -0.95 -16.67
N ARG A 188 13.76 0.28 -16.80
CA ARG A 188 13.96 1.38 -15.84
C ARG A 188 13.43 1.05 -14.44
N PHE A 189 12.47 0.15 -14.29
CA PHE A 189 11.88 -0.21 -13.00
C PHE A 189 12.73 -1.23 -12.21
N GLY A 190 13.72 -1.85 -12.84
CA GLY A 190 14.65 -2.76 -12.17
C GLY A 190 13.97 -4.03 -11.66
N LEU A 191 13.76 -4.17 -10.34
CA LEU A 191 13.13 -5.34 -9.73
C LEU A 191 11.64 -5.39 -10.00
N GLY A 192 10.95 -4.25 -9.93
CA GLY A 192 9.51 -4.19 -10.11
C GLY A 192 8.95 -2.77 -10.15
N ALA A 193 7.74 -2.66 -10.63
CA ALA A 193 6.96 -1.43 -10.71
C ALA A 193 5.64 -1.56 -9.94
N THR A 194 5.11 -0.42 -9.51
CA THR A 194 3.75 -0.26 -8.94
C THR A 194 3.33 1.20 -9.04
N THR A 195 2.12 1.53 -8.55
CA THR A 195 1.78 2.89 -8.14
C THR A 195 1.54 2.90 -6.62
N PRO A 196 1.79 4.02 -5.91
CA PRO A 196 1.40 4.14 -4.50
C PRO A 196 -0.08 3.80 -4.27
N HIS A 197 -0.95 4.22 -5.18
CA HIS A 197 -2.39 3.94 -5.12
C HIS A 197 -2.68 2.42 -5.18
N GLU A 198 -2.12 1.68 -6.16
CA GLU A 198 -2.32 0.23 -6.22
C GLU A 198 -1.79 -0.49 -4.97
N MET A 199 -0.66 -0.04 -4.40
CA MET A 199 -0.16 -0.62 -3.16
C MET A 199 -1.12 -0.40 -2.00
N VAL A 200 -1.72 0.77 -1.86
CA VAL A 200 -2.74 1.02 -0.83
C VAL A 200 -3.99 0.17 -1.08
N GLN A 201 -4.44 0.01 -2.31
CA GLN A 201 -5.55 -0.89 -2.64
C GLN A 201 -5.26 -2.36 -2.29
N ILE A 202 -4.01 -2.82 -2.50
CA ILE A 202 -3.58 -4.17 -2.08
C ILE A 202 -3.65 -4.29 -0.56
N LEU A 203 -3.14 -3.29 0.18
CA LEU A 203 -3.20 -3.29 1.65
C LEU A 203 -4.64 -3.26 2.18
N GLU A 204 -5.51 -2.45 1.57
CA GLU A 204 -6.93 -2.38 1.91
C GLU A 204 -7.61 -3.74 1.76
N LYS A 205 -7.43 -4.42 0.61
CA LYS A 205 -8.00 -5.74 0.38
C LYS A 205 -7.40 -6.83 1.27
N LEU A 206 -6.11 -6.72 1.62
CA LEU A 206 -5.50 -7.60 2.61
C LEU A 206 -6.15 -7.43 3.99
N GLU A 207 -6.31 -6.18 4.45
CA GLU A 207 -6.94 -5.88 5.75
C GLU A 207 -8.43 -6.30 5.78
N ALA A 208 -9.14 -6.16 4.66
CA ALA A 208 -10.53 -6.61 4.51
C ALA A 208 -10.67 -8.14 4.43
N GLY A 209 -9.56 -8.88 4.25
CA GLY A 209 -9.60 -10.34 4.08
C GLY A 209 -10.08 -10.80 2.71
N GLU A 210 -9.96 -9.94 1.69
CA GLU A 210 -10.44 -10.20 0.33
C GLU A 210 -9.38 -10.80 -0.60
N ILE A 211 -8.10 -10.81 -0.18
CA ILE A 211 -7.03 -11.47 -0.92
C ILE A 211 -6.86 -12.89 -0.40
N VAL A 212 -6.97 -13.87 -1.28
CA VAL A 212 -6.97 -15.31 -1.01
C VAL A 212 -8.21 -15.73 -0.22
N ASN A 213 -8.20 -15.56 1.09
CA ASN A 213 -9.30 -15.75 2.04
C ASN A 213 -8.95 -15.06 3.37
N LYS A 214 -9.92 -14.91 4.26
CA LYS A 214 -9.73 -14.20 5.55
C LYS A 214 -8.59 -14.76 6.42
N PRO A 215 -8.45 -16.10 6.64
CA PRO A 215 -7.33 -16.64 7.40
C PRO A 215 -5.97 -16.32 6.77
N ALA A 216 -5.81 -16.52 5.46
CA ALA A 216 -4.57 -16.24 4.74
C ALA A 216 -4.23 -14.74 4.76
N ALA A 217 -5.20 -13.87 4.53
CA ALA A 217 -5.01 -12.42 4.58
C ALA A 217 -4.56 -11.97 5.97
N LYS A 218 -5.20 -12.47 7.04
CA LYS A 218 -4.78 -12.20 8.41
C LYS A 218 -3.33 -12.65 8.65
N GLU A 219 -2.95 -13.83 8.18
CA GLU A 219 -1.60 -14.35 8.35
C GLU A 219 -0.57 -13.51 7.58
N MET A 220 -0.90 -13.05 6.37
CA MET A 220 -0.05 -12.11 5.61
C MET A 220 0.14 -10.78 6.35
N ILE A 221 -0.92 -10.21 6.92
CA ILE A 221 -0.86 -9.00 7.75
C ILE A 221 0.00 -9.25 9.00
N ASP A 222 -0.19 -10.37 9.70
CA ASP A 222 0.59 -10.72 10.89
C ASP A 222 2.08 -10.93 10.53
N LEU A 223 2.38 -11.44 9.34
CA LEU A 223 3.74 -11.54 8.82
C LEU A 223 4.34 -10.16 8.56
N MET A 224 3.59 -9.24 7.95
CA MET A 224 4.02 -7.86 7.72
C MET A 224 4.23 -7.07 9.03
N LYS A 225 3.49 -7.38 10.11
CA LYS A 225 3.70 -6.78 11.45
C LYS A 225 5.04 -7.16 12.07
N ARG A 226 5.66 -8.26 11.63
CA ARG A 226 6.96 -8.72 12.10
C ARG A 226 8.15 -8.11 11.35
N GLU A 227 7.91 -7.26 10.33
CA GLU A 227 9.02 -6.59 9.64
C GLU A 227 9.86 -5.79 10.62
N GLN A 228 11.19 -5.99 10.54
CA GLN A 228 12.14 -5.39 11.51
C GLN A 228 12.55 -3.96 11.16
N ALA A 229 12.34 -3.52 9.91
CA ALA A 229 12.73 -2.20 9.46
C ALA A 229 11.67 -1.13 9.80
N ARG A 230 11.88 -0.41 10.89
CA ARG A 230 10.95 0.63 11.35
C ARG A 230 11.49 2.06 11.18
N TYR A 231 12.56 2.27 10.45
CA TYR A 231 13.23 3.55 10.30
C TYR A 231 12.62 4.50 9.23
N ALA A 232 11.54 4.08 8.57
CA ALA A 232 10.75 4.90 7.62
C ALA A 232 9.46 5.44 8.29
N ILE A 233 8.29 4.99 7.86
CA ILE A 233 6.98 5.40 8.42
C ILE A 233 6.91 5.17 9.94
N GLY A 234 7.44 4.06 10.43
CA GLY A 234 7.41 3.69 11.86
C GLY A 234 8.40 4.42 12.76
N ARG A 235 9.29 5.26 12.22
CA ARG A 235 10.40 5.88 12.97
C ARG A 235 9.94 6.73 14.14
N THR A 236 8.92 7.54 13.94
CA THR A 236 8.41 8.51 14.93
C THR A 236 7.18 8.00 15.69
N ILE A 237 6.76 6.78 15.41
CA ILE A 237 5.59 6.11 16.02
C ILE A 237 5.97 4.69 16.50
N PRO A 238 7.01 4.53 17.36
CA PRO A 238 7.58 3.22 17.70
C PRO A 238 6.57 2.27 18.35
N ASP A 239 5.66 2.80 19.16
CA ASP A 239 4.69 2.03 19.93
C ASP A 239 3.36 1.79 19.20
N VAL A 240 3.20 2.34 17.98
CA VAL A 240 1.99 2.11 17.19
C VAL A 240 2.13 0.81 16.39
N PRO A 241 1.19 -0.14 16.53
CA PRO A 241 1.20 -1.34 15.70
C PRO A 241 1.14 -1.00 14.21
N MET A 242 1.97 -1.68 13.42
CA MET A 242 2.09 -1.41 12.00
C MET A 242 2.41 -2.69 11.24
N ALA A 243 1.66 -2.97 10.17
CA ALA A 243 1.99 -3.99 9.17
C ALA A 243 2.68 -3.30 8.01
N SER A 244 3.94 -3.63 7.72
CA SER A 244 4.74 -2.88 6.75
C SER A 244 5.60 -3.73 5.84
N LYS A 245 6.04 -3.11 4.75
CA LYS A 245 7.17 -3.54 3.94
C LYS A 245 7.93 -2.34 3.43
N TYR A 246 9.23 -2.33 3.69
CA TYR A 246 10.13 -1.31 3.15
C TYR A 246 10.93 -1.83 1.96
N GLY A 247 11.49 -0.90 1.19
CA GLY A 247 12.39 -1.17 0.07
C GLY A 247 13.41 -0.05 -0.11
N ALA A 248 14.60 -0.42 -0.56
CA ALA A 248 15.68 0.52 -0.81
C ALA A 248 16.47 0.12 -2.07
N LEU A 249 16.87 1.13 -2.84
CA LEU A 249 17.89 1.07 -3.87
C LEU A 249 18.83 2.27 -3.67
N ASP A 250 19.89 2.39 -4.46
CA ASP A 250 20.92 3.41 -4.27
C ASP A 250 20.35 4.80 -3.98
N ARG A 251 19.41 5.26 -4.81
CA ARG A 251 18.83 6.61 -4.75
C ARG A 251 17.32 6.59 -4.57
N LEU A 252 16.78 5.45 -4.04
CA LEU A 252 15.35 5.25 -3.81
C LEU A 252 15.11 4.70 -2.41
N ARG A 253 14.04 5.18 -1.78
CA ARG A 253 13.41 4.57 -0.60
C ARG A 253 11.92 4.40 -0.87
N SER A 254 11.37 3.26 -0.47
CA SER A 254 9.94 2.97 -0.56
C SER A 254 9.47 2.31 0.72
N CYS A 255 8.30 2.68 1.19
CA CYS A 255 7.66 2.04 2.33
C CYS A 255 6.16 2.01 2.13
N VAL A 256 5.57 0.86 2.38
CA VAL A 256 4.12 0.66 2.41
C VAL A 256 3.72 0.11 3.75
N ALA A 257 2.65 0.62 4.35
CA ALA A 257 2.23 0.23 5.70
C ALA A 257 0.73 0.39 5.92
N ILE A 258 0.17 -0.43 6.80
CA ILE A 258 -1.07 -0.14 7.51
C ILE A 258 -0.67 0.23 8.94
N VAL A 259 -0.98 1.46 9.34
CA VAL A 259 -0.74 1.96 10.71
C VAL A 259 -2.04 1.85 11.49
N TYR A 260 -2.01 1.10 12.59
CA TYR A 260 -3.17 0.89 13.47
C TYR A 260 -3.18 1.94 14.58
N SER A 261 -3.54 3.16 14.22
CA SER A 261 -3.48 4.31 15.12
C SER A 261 -4.79 4.51 15.90
N LYS A 262 -4.76 5.40 16.91
CA LYS A 262 -5.98 5.86 17.61
C LYS A 262 -6.95 6.62 16.69
N HIS A 263 -6.49 7.07 15.53
CA HIS A 263 -7.27 7.79 14.52
C HIS A 263 -7.83 6.87 13.43
N GLY A 264 -7.72 5.57 13.60
CA GLY A 264 -8.15 4.55 12.65
C GLY A 264 -6.98 3.81 11.99
N LYS A 265 -7.33 2.91 11.09
CA LYS A 265 -6.39 2.15 10.27
C LYS A 265 -6.04 2.96 9.03
N ILE A 266 -4.81 3.41 8.94
CA ILE A 266 -4.37 4.24 7.81
C ILE A 266 -3.38 3.46 6.97
N ALA A 267 -3.77 3.15 5.73
CA ALA A 267 -2.89 2.55 4.72
C ALA A 267 -2.11 3.65 4.01
N ILE A 268 -0.78 3.50 3.94
CA ILE A 268 0.15 4.50 3.42
C ILE A 268 1.14 3.82 2.47
N ALA A 269 1.35 4.39 1.30
CA ALA A 269 2.43 4.02 0.39
C ALA A 269 3.21 5.29 0.00
N ILE A 270 4.51 5.31 0.31
CA ILE A 270 5.40 6.41 -0.01
C ILE A 270 6.62 5.87 -0.74
N THR A 271 6.93 6.45 -1.89
CA THR A 271 8.19 6.22 -2.60
C THR A 271 8.88 7.57 -2.83
N VAL A 272 10.15 7.66 -2.45
CA VAL A 272 11.03 8.75 -2.82
C VAL A 272 12.11 8.21 -3.73
N ASP A 273 12.37 8.89 -4.84
CA ASP A 273 13.29 8.44 -5.88
C ASP A 273 14.15 9.60 -6.37
N GLU A 274 15.17 9.26 -7.17
CA GLU A 274 16.11 10.21 -7.75
C GLU A 274 16.80 11.13 -6.72
N MET A 275 17.03 10.62 -5.50
CA MET A 275 17.80 11.35 -4.50
C MET A 275 19.21 11.68 -5.02
N PRO A 276 19.80 12.85 -4.67
CA PRO A 276 21.06 13.30 -5.23
C PRO A 276 22.25 12.41 -4.82
N ALA A 277 22.19 11.76 -3.65
CA ALA A 277 23.28 10.96 -3.09
C ALA A 277 22.83 9.54 -2.76
N VAL A 278 23.79 8.59 -2.81
CA VAL A 278 23.62 7.22 -2.31
C VAL A 278 23.97 7.19 -0.83
N ILE A 279 22.99 7.03 0.03
CA ILE A 279 23.14 7.01 1.49
C ILE A 279 22.43 5.78 2.04
N TRP A 280 23.18 4.85 2.64
CA TRP A 280 22.64 3.60 3.22
C TRP A 280 22.39 3.67 4.73
N SER A 281 22.53 4.84 5.33
CA SER A 281 22.22 5.08 6.74
C SER A 281 20.71 5.01 6.99
N VAL A 282 20.34 4.66 8.23
CA VAL A 282 18.96 4.78 8.75
C VAL A 282 18.50 6.25 8.81
N ASP A 283 19.44 7.20 8.77
CA ASP A 283 19.18 8.63 8.69
C ASP A 283 19.16 9.18 7.26
N ASN A 284 18.93 8.28 6.29
CA ASN A 284 18.73 8.69 4.90
C ASN A 284 17.61 9.73 4.79
N PRO A 285 17.82 10.86 4.05
CA PRO A 285 16.81 11.92 3.92
C PRO A 285 15.43 11.44 3.47
N GLY A 286 15.36 10.39 2.65
CA GLY A 286 14.09 9.78 2.24
C GLY A 286 13.34 9.12 3.40
N TYR A 287 14.02 8.41 4.30
CA TYR A 287 13.39 7.84 5.49
C TYR A 287 12.93 8.92 6.46
N LEU A 288 13.74 9.97 6.65
CA LEU A 288 13.37 11.11 7.48
C LEU A 288 12.14 11.85 6.94
N LEU A 289 12.06 12.03 5.63
CA LEU A 289 10.86 12.60 4.99
C LEU A 289 9.65 11.70 5.21
N MET A 290 9.76 10.38 4.96
CA MET A 290 8.66 9.44 5.16
C MET A 290 8.12 9.45 6.58
N SER A 291 8.98 9.59 7.59
CA SER A 291 8.55 9.66 8.99
C SER A 291 7.76 10.93 9.31
N ARG A 292 8.15 12.08 8.74
CA ARG A 292 7.42 13.35 8.93
C ARG A 292 6.08 13.35 8.17
N LEU A 293 6.09 12.84 6.91
CA LEU A 293 4.86 12.66 6.14
C LEU A 293 3.88 11.73 6.83
N ALA A 294 4.37 10.65 7.48
CA ALA A 294 3.50 9.74 8.23
C ALA A 294 2.75 10.48 9.36
N ILE A 295 3.43 11.35 10.14
CA ILE A 295 2.76 12.15 11.16
C ILE A 295 1.67 13.03 10.54
N ALA A 296 2.00 13.82 9.50
CA ALA A 296 1.04 14.69 8.84
C ALA A 296 -0.19 13.92 8.31
N LEU A 297 0.02 12.73 7.74
CA LEU A 297 -1.06 11.88 7.24
C LEU A 297 -1.92 11.29 8.35
N LEU A 298 -1.30 10.83 9.45
CA LEU A 298 -2.03 10.30 10.61
C LEU A 298 -2.89 11.37 11.28
N GLU A 299 -2.42 12.60 11.35
CA GLU A 299 -3.16 13.74 11.90
C GLU A 299 -4.22 14.26 10.93
N GLY A 300 -3.90 14.31 9.63
CA GLY A 300 -4.78 14.90 8.62
C GLY A 300 -5.88 13.98 8.08
N LEU A 301 -5.72 12.64 8.21
CA LEU A 301 -6.71 11.64 7.78
C LEU A 301 -7.50 11.08 8.98
N GLN A 302 -7.64 11.84 10.05
CA GLN A 302 -8.41 11.44 11.23
C GLN A 302 -9.87 11.16 10.88
N SER A 303 -10.53 10.30 11.68
CA SER A 303 -11.99 10.23 11.70
C SER A 303 -12.53 11.59 12.13
N ALA A 304 -13.56 12.11 11.47
CA ALA A 304 -14.32 13.22 12.03
C ALA A 304 -14.80 12.77 13.43
N GLN A 305 -14.42 13.53 14.45
CA GLN A 305 -14.91 13.30 15.83
C GLN A 305 -16.39 13.59 15.92
#